data_6657555a6160dc525f8286b770c565e2
#
_entry.id   6657555a6160dc525f8286b770c565e2
#
_cell.length_a   1.000
_cell.length_b   1.000
_cell.length_c   1.000
_cell.angle_alpha   90.00
_cell.angle_beta   90.00
_cell.angle_gamma   90.00
#
_symmetry.space_group_name_H-M   'P 1'
#
loop_
_entity.id
_entity.type
_entity.pdbx_description
1 polymer ?
#
loop_
_entity_poly.entity_id
_entity_poly.type
_entity_poly.pdbx_seq_one_letter_code
_entity_poly.pdbx_strand_id
1 'polypeptide(L)'
;MKFGIGQPIVRVEDNRLLTGNGLYTDDISFENQAYMYVVRSPHANAKILDVNISEALNITGLIKIINWKDIKKLSINNMKTTFLVKNKDGNEMVNTPRHILAKQYVRYVGDPILAIIADSLEIAESVAEKIIIDYEEFDSVTNISSAIHNDVVSVRNEVSNNICFDWELGEKESTLKEIKSSAHKINIELINNRLVPNPMECRSTIGLYDDNNDEYTLYCSSQGVHSLKRKLSTIFNKTEDKIHVITKDVGGGFGMKIFNYPEYILSLAASNIVKRPVKWKASRTESFLSDIHGRDHLSKATLGIDKDFKFTALMVETLANMGAYMSDFAVFIPTYAGTGMLTGCYDIKKAYSNVKGIYTNTGPTDAYRGAGRPEAAYLIERLVDKSAKELGISPIKIRE
;
A
#
# COMPACT_ATOMS: atom_id res chain seq x y z
N MET A 1 20.81 39.15 -11.09
CA MET A 1 20.67 37.87 -10.34
C MET A 1 21.71 36.90 -10.86
N LYS A 2 22.53 36.33 -10.03
CA LYS A 2 23.43 35.24 -10.43
C LYS A 2 22.67 33.93 -10.23
N PHE A 3 22.37 33.22 -11.31
CA PHE A 3 21.82 31.87 -11.24
C PHE A 3 22.97 30.86 -11.24
N GLY A 4 23.00 29.96 -10.29
CA GLY A 4 24.03 28.93 -10.22
C GLY A 4 23.87 27.99 -9.04
N ILE A 5 24.68 26.94 -9.02
CA ILE A 5 24.72 25.96 -7.94
C ILE A 5 24.99 26.66 -6.60
N GLY A 6 24.24 26.31 -5.56
CA GLY A 6 24.39 26.90 -4.21
C GLY A 6 23.67 28.22 -3.97
N GLN A 7 22.90 28.73 -4.94
CA GLN A 7 22.08 29.93 -4.75
C GLN A 7 20.73 29.58 -4.10
N PRO A 8 20.24 30.37 -3.11
CA PRO A 8 18.92 30.18 -2.53
C PRO A 8 17.85 30.65 -3.54
N ILE A 9 17.21 29.69 -4.19
CA ILE A 9 16.11 29.97 -5.11
C ILE A 9 14.81 29.73 -4.37
N VAL A 10 13.94 30.74 -4.34
CA VAL A 10 12.58 30.64 -3.79
C VAL A 10 11.72 29.83 -4.74
N ARG A 11 10.95 28.88 -4.25
CA ARG A 11 9.99 28.14 -5.06
C ARG A 11 8.87 29.06 -5.55
N VAL A 12 8.42 28.85 -6.77
CA VAL A 12 7.34 29.66 -7.39
C VAL A 12 6.05 29.56 -6.58
N GLU A 13 5.79 28.42 -5.99
CA GLU A 13 4.58 28.12 -5.22
C GLU A 13 4.57 28.74 -3.82
N ASP A 14 5.73 29.12 -3.24
CA ASP A 14 5.83 29.55 -1.85
C ASP A 14 4.94 30.75 -1.53
N ASN A 15 4.91 31.77 -2.42
CA ASN A 15 4.07 32.94 -2.20
C ASN A 15 2.58 32.58 -2.06
N ARG A 16 2.08 31.76 -2.97
CA ARG A 16 0.69 31.31 -2.98
C ARG A 16 0.36 30.47 -1.73
N LEU A 17 1.22 29.52 -1.38
CA LEU A 17 1.00 28.64 -0.22
C LEU A 17 1.09 29.42 1.10
N LEU A 18 2.05 30.32 1.26
CA LEU A 18 2.24 31.10 2.48
C LEU A 18 1.16 32.17 2.71
N THR A 19 0.45 32.57 1.66
CA THR A 19 -0.64 33.58 1.75
C THR A 19 -2.04 32.94 1.79
N GLY A 20 -2.13 31.62 2.01
CA GLY A 20 -3.42 30.90 2.13
C GLY A 20 -4.16 30.68 0.80
N ASN A 21 -3.47 30.84 -0.34
CA ASN A 21 -4.01 30.62 -1.67
C ASN A 21 -3.65 29.23 -2.24
N GLY A 22 -3.29 28.28 -1.38
CA GLY A 22 -3.18 26.87 -1.74
C GLY A 22 -4.54 26.29 -2.13
N LEU A 23 -4.54 25.32 -3.04
CA LEU A 23 -5.76 24.67 -3.51
C LEU A 23 -5.57 23.16 -3.46
N TYR A 24 -5.99 22.57 -2.36
CA TYR A 24 -5.98 21.11 -2.15
C TYR A 24 -7.26 20.48 -2.69
N THR A 25 -7.29 19.17 -2.85
CA THR A 25 -8.48 18.49 -3.41
C THR A 25 -9.74 18.76 -2.60
N ASP A 26 -9.63 18.88 -1.28
CA ASP A 26 -10.77 19.16 -0.41
C ASP A 26 -11.30 20.61 -0.52
N ASP A 27 -10.49 21.54 -1.00
CA ASP A 27 -10.91 22.95 -1.22
C ASP A 27 -11.74 23.10 -2.50
N ILE A 28 -11.77 22.09 -3.36
CA ILE A 28 -12.50 22.12 -4.64
C ILE A 28 -13.95 21.69 -4.40
N SER A 29 -14.89 22.41 -5.00
CA SER A 29 -16.30 22.09 -4.98
C SER A 29 -16.94 22.34 -6.33
N PHE A 30 -17.97 21.57 -6.66
CA PHE A 30 -18.75 21.67 -7.89
C PHE A 30 -20.23 21.93 -7.55
N GLU A 31 -20.92 22.58 -8.45
CA GLU A 31 -22.38 22.74 -8.37
C GLU A 31 -23.06 21.37 -8.34
N ASN A 32 -24.12 21.23 -7.53
CA ASN A 32 -24.89 19.99 -7.37
C ASN A 32 -24.04 18.77 -6.92
N GLN A 33 -22.94 19.03 -6.19
CA GLN A 33 -22.04 17.96 -5.69
C GLN A 33 -22.75 17.09 -4.64
N ALA A 34 -22.57 15.78 -4.77
CA ALA A 34 -22.94 14.80 -3.74
C ALA A 34 -21.69 14.37 -2.94
N TYR A 35 -21.93 13.79 -1.78
CA TYR A 35 -20.89 13.34 -0.86
C TYR A 35 -20.94 11.83 -0.68
N MET A 36 -19.76 11.22 -0.59
CA MET A 36 -19.62 9.78 -0.41
C MET A 36 -19.04 9.45 0.97
N TYR A 37 -19.70 8.54 1.68
CA TYR A 37 -19.17 7.87 2.87
C TYR A 37 -18.96 6.39 2.59
N VAL A 38 -17.84 5.80 3.04
CA VAL A 38 -17.52 4.39 2.82
C VAL A 38 -17.72 3.60 4.10
N VAL A 39 -18.69 2.69 4.11
CA VAL A 39 -18.88 1.73 5.20
C VAL A 39 -17.80 0.67 5.13
N ARG A 40 -17.09 0.49 6.24
CA ARG A 40 -15.92 -0.39 6.35
C ARG A 40 -16.14 -1.50 7.37
N SER A 41 -15.46 -2.61 7.14
CA SER A 41 -15.49 -3.74 8.05
C SER A 41 -14.86 -3.40 9.41
N PRO A 42 -15.52 -3.73 10.52
CA PRO A 42 -14.90 -3.76 11.84
C PRO A 42 -14.12 -5.06 12.11
N HIS A 43 -14.28 -6.09 11.26
CA HIS A 43 -13.69 -7.40 11.44
C HIS A 43 -12.46 -7.60 10.54
N ALA A 44 -11.46 -8.30 11.08
CA ALA A 44 -10.23 -8.63 10.38
C ALA A 44 -10.43 -9.81 9.40
N ASN A 45 -11.35 -10.73 9.69
CA ASN A 45 -11.69 -11.85 8.83
C ASN A 45 -13.12 -12.30 9.13
N ALA A 46 -14.03 -12.06 8.20
CA ALA A 46 -15.41 -12.45 8.35
C ALA A 46 -16.11 -12.64 7.00
N LYS A 47 -17.18 -13.44 7.00
CA LYS A 47 -18.10 -13.54 5.89
C LYS A 47 -19.29 -12.63 6.16
N ILE A 48 -19.68 -11.85 5.17
CA ILE A 48 -20.91 -11.05 5.19
C ILE A 48 -22.08 -12.00 4.95
N LEU A 49 -22.96 -12.12 5.92
CA LEU A 49 -24.17 -12.96 5.83
C LEU A 49 -25.34 -12.17 5.24
N ASP A 50 -25.60 -10.99 5.79
CA ASP A 50 -26.66 -10.08 5.36
C ASP A 50 -26.28 -8.62 5.48
N VAL A 51 -26.95 -7.77 4.72
CA VAL A 51 -26.80 -6.29 4.76
C VAL A 51 -28.19 -5.68 4.74
N ASN A 52 -28.70 -5.33 5.91
CA ASN A 52 -30.01 -4.70 6.07
C ASN A 52 -29.89 -3.17 5.98
N ILE A 53 -30.49 -2.59 4.95
CA ILE A 53 -30.50 -1.14 4.68
C ILE A 53 -31.90 -0.53 4.84
N SER A 54 -32.88 -1.27 5.36
CA SER A 54 -34.30 -0.88 5.33
C SER A 54 -34.57 0.44 6.05
N GLU A 55 -33.98 0.66 7.23
CA GLU A 55 -34.11 1.92 7.97
C GLU A 55 -33.37 3.06 7.28
N ALA A 56 -32.20 2.77 6.74
CA ALA A 56 -31.34 3.73 6.04
C ALA A 56 -32.02 4.38 4.82
N LEU A 57 -32.88 3.62 4.10
CA LEU A 57 -33.59 4.12 2.93
C LEU A 57 -34.59 5.24 3.22
N ASN A 58 -35.00 5.43 4.48
CA ASN A 58 -35.99 6.45 4.87
C ASN A 58 -35.34 7.82 5.19
N ILE A 59 -34.03 7.93 5.15
CA ILE A 59 -33.32 9.18 5.48
C ILE A 59 -33.38 10.14 4.31
N THR A 60 -33.96 11.32 4.56
CA THR A 60 -34.05 12.39 3.56
C THR A 60 -32.66 12.88 3.18
N GLY A 61 -32.41 13.05 1.88
CA GLY A 61 -31.11 13.44 1.34
C GLY A 61 -30.18 12.26 1.01
N LEU A 62 -30.58 11.02 1.30
CA LEU A 62 -29.93 9.84 0.73
C LEU A 62 -30.19 9.79 -0.78
N ILE A 63 -29.13 9.66 -1.57
CA ILE A 63 -29.22 9.55 -3.04
C ILE A 63 -29.09 8.09 -3.46
N LYS A 64 -28.07 7.40 -2.95
CA LYS A 64 -27.80 6.01 -3.35
C LYS A 64 -26.94 5.28 -2.32
N ILE A 65 -27.20 4.00 -2.10
CA ILE A 65 -26.30 3.06 -1.45
C ILE A 65 -25.75 2.13 -2.56
N ILE A 66 -24.43 2.14 -2.72
CA ILE A 66 -23.71 1.37 -3.77
C ILE A 66 -23.06 0.15 -3.11
N ASN A 67 -23.26 -1.01 -3.68
CA ASN A 67 -22.63 -2.26 -3.27
C ASN A 67 -21.84 -2.90 -4.45
N TRP A 68 -21.20 -4.05 -4.21
CA TRP A 68 -20.39 -4.73 -5.22
C TRP A 68 -21.17 -5.10 -6.49
N LYS A 69 -22.50 -5.32 -6.42
CA LYS A 69 -23.35 -5.64 -7.60
C LYS A 69 -23.48 -4.44 -8.51
N ASP A 70 -23.56 -3.23 -7.95
CA ASP A 70 -23.64 -1.99 -8.73
C ASP A 70 -22.32 -1.73 -9.45
N ILE A 71 -21.18 -1.95 -8.80
CA ILE A 71 -19.85 -1.87 -9.43
C ILE A 71 -19.72 -2.90 -10.58
N LYS A 72 -20.20 -4.12 -10.38
CA LYS A 72 -20.21 -5.16 -11.41
C LYS A 72 -21.04 -4.78 -12.64
N LYS A 73 -22.20 -4.11 -12.45
CA LYS A 73 -23.05 -3.64 -13.56
C LYS A 73 -22.35 -2.65 -14.48
N LEU A 74 -21.41 -1.86 -13.95
CA LEU A 74 -20.59 -0.93 -14.73
C LEU A 74 -19.42 -1.61 -15.46
N SER A 75 -19.29 -2.93 -15.37
CA SER A 75 -18.19 -3.71 -15.96
C SER A 75 -16.80 -3.25 -15.50
N ILE A 76 -16.72 -2.73 -14.26
CA ILE A 76 -15.46 -2.28 -13.64
C ILE A 76 -14.63 -3.50 -13.21
N ASN A 77 -13.39 -3.55 -13.64
CA ASN A 77 -12.45 -4.61 -13.31
C ASN A 77 -11.95 -4.51 -11.87
N ASN A 78 -11.53 -5.64 -11.30
CA ASN A 78 -10.85 -5.67 -10.01
C ASN A 78 -9.46 -5.02 -10.07
N MET A 79 -9.00 -4.54 -8.93
CA MET A 79 -7.62 -4.07 -8.76
C MET A 79 -6.67 -5.26 -8.71
N LYS A 80 -5.46 -5.08 -9.27
CA LYS A 80 -4.37 -6.06 -9.22
C LYS A 80 -3.05 -5.32 -9.05
N THR A 81 -2.05 -5.98 -8.42
CA THR A 81 -0.68 -5.46 -8.45
C THR A 81 -0.15 -5.43 -9.88
N THR A 82 0.64 -4.41 -10.19
CA THR A 82 1.23 -4.22 -11.53
C THR A 82 2.64 -4.77 -11.62
N PHE A 83 3.30 -4.99 -10.49
CA PHE A 83 4.66 -5.51 -10.45
C PHE A 83 4.66 -6.98 -10.04
N LEU A 84 5.11 -7.84 -10.95
CA LEU A 84 5.13 -9.29 -10.76
C LEU A 84 6.57 -9.81 -10.72
N VAL A 85 6.80 -10.85 -9.95
CA VAL A 85 8.07 -11.60 -9.89
C VAL A 85 7.81 -13.08 -10.15
N LYS A 86 8.83 -13.77 -10.62
CA LYS A 86 8.83 -15.23 -10.61
C LYS A 86 9.35 -15.74 -9.27
N ASN A 87 8.75 -16.81 -8.79
CA ASN A 87 9.25 -17.54 -7.64
C ASN A 87 10.62 -18.17 -7.96
N LYS A 88 11.40 -18.50 -6.95
CA LYS A 88 12.71 -19.15 -7.09
C LYS A 88 12.67 -20.50 -7.78
N ASP A 89 11.51 -21.16 -7.83
CA ASP A 89 11.27 -22.41 -8.58
C ASP A 89 10.89 -22.15 -10.05
N GLY A 90 10.85 -20.88 -10.49
CA GLY A 90 10.50 -20.46 -11.84
C GLY A 90 9.00 -20.27 -12.09
N ASN A 91 8.14 -20.64 -11.16
CA ASN A 91 6.69 -20.45 -11.25
C ASN A 91 6.30 -18.98 -11.07
N GLU A 92 5.16 -18.61 -11.64
CA GLU A 92 4.58 -17.27 -11.42
C GLU A 92 4.10 -17.11 -9.96
N MET A 93 4.24 -15.91 -9.42
CA MET A 93 3.68 -15.57 -8.12
C MET A 93 2.14 -15.57 -8.13
N VAL A 94 1.52 -15.73 -6.97
CA VAL A 94 0.06 -15.64 -6.85
C VAL A 94 -0.37 -14.17 -6.80
N ASN A 95 -1.07 -13.71 -7.85
CA ASN A 95 -1.61 -12.36 -7.95
C ASN A 95 -3.13 -12.37 -7.77
N THR A 96 -3.61 -12.37 -6.53
CA THR A 96 -5.04 -12.38 -6.21
C THR A 96 -5.67 -11.01 -6.44
N PRO A 97 -6.83 -10.91 -7.12
CA PRO A 97 -7.48 -9.63 -7.34
C PRO A 97 -8.08 -9.06 -6.05
N ARG A 98 -8.06 -7.72 -5.93
CA ARG A 98 -8.77 -6.97 -4.90
C ARG A 98 -10.08 -6.44 -5.48
N HIS A 99 -11.20 -6.75 -4.83
CA HIS A 99 -12.49 -6.15 -5.17
C HIS A 99 -12.53 -4.67 -4.74
N ILE A 100 -13.29 -3.86 -5.43
CA ILE A 100 -13.50 -2.43 -5.09
C ILE A 100 -14.34 -2.32 -3.82
N LEU A 101 -15.36 -3.14 -3.70
CA LEU A 101 -16.17 -3.35 -2.50
C LEU A 101 -16.21 -4.85 -2.19
N ALA A 102 -16.21 -5.19 -0.90
CA ALA A 102 -16.31 -6.58 -0.45
C ALA A 102 -17.56 -7.26 -1.03
N LYS A 103 -17.36 -8.44 -1.61
CA LYS A 103 -18.48 -9.21 -2.20
C LYS A 103 -19.14 -10.12 -1.17
N GLN A 104 -18.36 -10.89 -0.46
CA GLN A 104 -18.81 -11.90 0.47
C GLN A 104 -17.92 -11.99 1.72
N TYR A 105 -16.65 -11.69 1.59
CA TYR A 105 -15.66 -11.77 2.67
C TYR A 105 -14.99 -10.42 2.84
N VAL A 106 -14.79 -10.05 4.10
CA VAL A 106 -13.89 -8.96 4.53
C VAL A 106 -12.62 -9.60 5.08
N ARG A 107 -11.46 -8.98 4.82
CA ARG A 107 -10.15 -9.60 5.07
C ARG A 107 -9.23 -8.77 5.94
N TYR A 108 -9.62 -7.56 6.28
CA TYR A 108 -8.92 -6.70 7.25
C TYR A 108 -9.89 -5.65 7.82
N VAL A 109 -9.59 -5.13 9.01
CA VAL A 109 -10.34 -4.02 9.61
C VAL A 109 -10.15 -2.77 8.74
N GLY A 110 -11.24 -2.25 8.17
CA GLY A 110 -11.20 -1.16 7.19
C GLY A 110 -11.51 -1.57 5.74
N ASP A 111 -11.73 -2.85 5.46
CA ASP A 111 -12.11 -3.33 4.11
C ASP A 111 -13.44 -2.69 3.67
N PRO A 112 -13.52 -2.03 2.50
CA PRO A 112 -14.73 -1.31 2.08
C PRO A 112 -15.87 -2.27 1.69
N ILE A 113 -17.09 -2.01 2.21
CA ILE A 113 -18.26 -2.87 2.01
C ILE A 113 -19.31 -2.17 1.15
N LEU A 114 -19.65 -0.92 1.50
CA LEU A 114 -20.65 -0.11 0.80
C LEU A 114 -20.12 1.31 0.62
N ALA A 115 -20.63 2.00 -0.41
CA ALA A 115 -20.47 3.43 -0.55
C ALA A 115 -21.86 4.11 -0.48
N ILE A 116 -22.03 5.07 0.42
CA ILE A 116 -23.26 5.82 0.61
C ILE A 116 -23.08 7.17 -0.05
N ILE A 117 -24.00 7.53 -0.91
CA ILE A 117 -24.02 8.80 -1.63
C ILE A 117 -25.21 9.62 -1.12
N ALA A 118 -24.96 10.83 -0.64
CA ALA A 118 -25.97 11.71 -0.07
C ALA A 118 -25.70 13.18 -0.42
N ASP A 119 -26.66 14.05 -0.10
CA ASP A 119 -26.57 15.51 -0.34
C ASP A 119 -25.54 16.21 0.57
N SER A 120 -25.20 15.60 1.71
CA SER A 120 -24.09 16.04 2.57
C SER A 120 -23.38 14.85 3.21
N LEU A 121 -22.17 15.10 3.77
CA LEU A 121 -21.40 14.06 4.46
C LEU A 121 -22.12 13.61 5.73
N GLU A 122 -22.70 14.53 6.49
CA GLU A 122 -23.43 14.26 7.74
C GLU A 122 -24.66 13.35 7.48
N ILE A 123 -25.35 13.56 6.35
CA ILE A 123 -26.45 12.68 5.93
C ILE A 123 -25.90 11.29 5.60
N ALA A 124 -24.80 11.20 4.85
CA ALA A 124 -24.18 9.92 4.50
C ALA A 124 -23.73 9.13 5.75
N GLU A 125 -23.18 9.81 6.74
CA GLU A 125 -22.80 9.23 8.04
C GLU A 125 -24.06 8.75 8.82
N SER A 126 -25.09 9.55 8.90
CA SER A 126 -26.37 9.18 9.54
C SER A 126 -27.02 7.97 8.86
N VAL A 127 -26.92 7.86 7.54
CA VAL A 127 -27.36 6.68 6.77
C VAL A 127 -26.53 5.45 7.15
N ALA A 128 -25.21 5.59 7.28
CA ALA A 128 -24.32 4.50 7.66
C ALA A 128 -24.66 3.92 9.03
N GLU A 129 -25.03 4.75 10.01
CA GLU A 129 -25.42 4.33 11.35
C GLU A 129 -26.72 3.48 11.38
N LYS A 130 -27.54 3.56 10.34
CA LYS A 130 -28.79 2.78 10.20
C LYS A 130 -28.60 1.48 9.41
N ILE A 131 -27.42 1.23 8.90
CA ILE A 131 -27.11 -0.02 8.18
C ILE A 131 -26.66 -1.07 9.18
N ILE A 132 -27.33 -2.23 9.15
CA ILE A 132 -26.96 -3.38 9.96
C ILE A 132 -26.33 -4.42 9.03
N ILE A 133 -25.13 -4.88 9.38
CA ILE A 133 -24.42 -5.92 8.64
C ILE A 133 -24.19 -7.11 9.56
N ASP A 134 -24.71 -8.26 9.18
CA ASP A 134 -24.51 -9.52 9.90
C ASP A 134 -23.26 -10.24 9.37
N TYR A 135 -22.43 -10.70 10.30
CA TYR A 135 -21.17 -11.36 9.99
C TYR A 135 -21.07 -12.76 10.62
N GLU A 136 -20.40 -13.64 9.93
CA GLU A 136 -19.82 -14.87 10.48
C GLU A 136 -18.32 -14.64 10.62
N GLU A 137 -17.85 -14.48 11.85
CA GLU A 137 -16.44 -14.18 12.15
C GLU A 137 -15.58 -15.46 12.05
N PHE A 138 -14.35 -15.28 11.58
CA PHE A 138 -13.34 -16.33 11.50
C PHE A 138 -12.07 -15.92 12.22
N ASP A 139 -11.25 -16.91 12.58
CA ASP A 139 -9.90 -16.66 13.05
C ASP A 139 -9.12 -15.81 12.05
N SER A 140 -8.30 -14.91 12.57
CA SER A 140 -7.48 -14.01 11.76
C SER A 140 -6.00 -14.15 12.10
N VAL A 141 -5.16 -13.94 11.10
CA VAL A 141 -3.70 -13.95 11.26
C VAL A 141 -3.13 -12.58 10.88
N THR A 142 -2.51 -11.93 11.85
CA THR A 142 -1.92 -10.58 11.69
C THR A 142 -0.41 -10.56 11.80
N ASN A 143 0.18 -11.59 12.39
CA ASN A 143 1.63 -11.71 12.56
C ASN A 143 2.25 -12.53 11.43
N ILE A 144 3.26 -11.98 10.76
CA ILE A 144 3.90 -12.61 9.59
C ILE A 144 4.68 -13.88 9.92
N SER A 145 5.23 -14.00 11.13
CA SER A 145 5.98 -15.21 11.49
C SER A 145 5.06 -16.39 11.75
N SER A 146 3.88 -16.16 12.33
CA SER A 146 2.88 -17.23 12.53
C SER A 146 2.11 -17.55 11.25
N ALA A 147 1.95 -16.57 10.33
CA ALA A 147 1.17 -16.72 9.11
C ALA A 147 1.66 -17.84 8.17
N ILE A 148 2.93 -18.22 8.26
CA ILE A 148 3.53 -19.28 7.42
C ILE A 148 3.46 -20.68 8.02
N HIS A 149 2.85 -20.86 9.18
CA HIS A 149 2.70 -22.16 9.80
C HIS A 149 1.54 -22.93 9.17
N ASN A 150 1.66 -24.25 9.08
CA ASN A 150 0.70 -25.12 8.37
C ASN A 150 -0.69 -25.20 9.02
N ASP A 151 -0.80 -24.89 10.30
CA ASP A 151 -2.01 -24.94 11.12
C ASP A 151 -2.78 -23.61 11.17
N VAL A 152 -2.27 -22.58 10.48
CA VAL A 152 -2.88 -21.25 10.49
C VAL A 152 -3.86 -21.08 9.34
N VAL A 153 -4.94 -20.35 9.57
CA VAL A 153 -5.96 -20.04 8.56
C VAL A 153 -5.37 -19.37 7.34
N SER A 154 -5.85 -19.74 6.16
CA SER A 154 -5.49 -19.07 4.93
C SER A 154 -6.24 -17.74 4.80
N VAL A 155 -5.51 -16.64 4.68
CA VAL A 155 -6.08 -15.32 4.39
C VAL A 155 -6.77 -15.30 3.02
N ARG A 156 -6.20 -16.07 2.07
CA ARG A 156 -6.70 -16.24 0.71
C ARG A 156 -6.74 -17.72 0.36
N ASN A 157 -7.90 -18.23 -0.01
CA ASN A 157 -8.09 -19.66 -0.30
C ASN A 157 -7.20 -20.17 -1.45
N GLU A 158 -6.75 -19.25 -2.31
CA GLU A 158 -5.89 -19.56 -3.46
C GLU A 158 -4.41 -19.70 -3.08
N VAL A 159 -4.05 -19.42 -1.81
CA VAL A 159 -2.65 -19.37 -1.36
C VAL A 159 -2.45 -20.28 -0.18
N SER A 160 -1.67 -21.36 -0.36
CA SER A 160 -1.27 -22.21 0.76
C SER A 160 -0.24 -21.50 1.65
N ASN A 161 -0.33 -21.71 2.97
CA ASN A 161 0.62 -21.14 3.95
C ASN A 161 0.79 -19.62 3.84
N ASN A 162 -0.21 -18.91 3.29
CA ASN A 162 -0.21 -17.46 3.10
C ASN A 162 0.99 -16.88 2.32
N ILE A 163 1.82 -17.69 1.67
CA ILE A 163 2.98 -17.26 0.88
C ILE A 163 2.51 -16.95 -0.53
N CYS A 164 2.51 -15.67 -0.92
CA CYS A 164 2.11 -15.24 -2.25
C CYS A 164 3.27 -15.21 -3.26
N PHE A 165 4.49 -15.09 -2.80
CA PHE A 165 5.71 -15.29 -3.58
C PHE A 165 6.89 -15.71 -2.70
N ASP A 166 7.84 -16.43 -3.29
CA ASP A 166 9.13 -16.83 -2.71
C ASP A 166 10.22 -16.54 -3.73
N TRP A 167 10.83 -15.35 -3.64
CA TRP A 167 11.77 -14.80 -4.60
C TRP A 167 13.18 -14.77 -4.04
N GLU A 168 14.19 -14.90 -4.91
CA GLU A 168 15.58 -14.83 -4.51
C GLU A 168 16.45 -14.04 -5.50
N LEU A 169 17.58 -13.55 -5.00
CA LEU A 169 18.62 -12.90 -5.79
C LEU A 169 20.00 -13.25 -5.22
N GLY A 170 20.96 -13.49 -6.10
CA GLY A 170 22.34 -13.84 -5.76
C GLY A 170 22.61 -15.35 -5.75
N GLU A 171 23.84 -15.71 -5.39
CA GLU A 171 24.36 -17.08 -5.48
C GLU A 171 24.33 -17.76 -4.11
N LYS A 172 23.26 -18.49 -3.78
CA LYS A 172 23.05 -19.10 -2.46
C LYS A 172 24.21 -19.97 -2.00
N GLU A 173 24.59 -20.95 -2.82
CA GLU A 173 25.60 -21.96 -2.44
C GLU A 173 26.98 -21.33 -2.24
N SER A 174 27.40 -20.42 -3.14
CA SER A 174 28.69 -19.74 -3.02
C SER A 174 28.72 -18.80 -1.81
N THR A 175 27.61 -18.10 -1.50
CA THR A 175 27.47 -17.24 -0.32
C THR A 175 27.53 -18.06 0.97
N LEU A 176 26.81 -19.19 1.05
CA LEU A 176 26.85 -20.09 2.20
C LEU A 176 28.25 -20.67 2.43
N LYS A 177 28.94 -21.07 1.34
CA LYS A 177 30.30 -21.57 1.42
C LYS A 177 31.25 -20.51 2.00
N GLU A 178 31.14 -19.27 1.52
CA GLU A 178 31.97 -18.16 1.99
C GLU A 178 31.69 -17.84 3.46
N ILE A 179 30.43 -17.79 3.89
CA ILE A 179 30.06 -17.60 5.30
C ILE A 179 30.63 -18.73 6.17
N LYS A 180 30.56 -20.00 5.70
CA LYS A 180 31.09 -21.15 6.47
C LYS A 180 32.60 -21.04 6.68
N SER A 181 33.36 -20.53 5.71
CA SER A 181 34.82 -20.37 5.78
C SER A 181 35.25 -19.10 6.49
N SER A 182 34.37 -18.13 6.72
CA SER A 182 34.67 -16.90 7.40
C SER A 182 35.10 -17.12 8.86
N ALA A 183 36.05 -16.33 9.35
CA ALA A 183 36.57 -16.41 10.72
C ALA A 183 35.50 -16.08 11.76
N HIS A 184 34.65 -15.10 11.44
CA HIS A 184 33.54 -14.68 12.29
C HIS A 184 32.22 -14.72 11.51
N LYS A 185 31.13 -15.05 12.19
CA LYS A 185 29.77 -15.14 11.63
C LYS A 185 28.81 -14.42 12.57
N ILE A 186 28.35 -13.27 12.15
CA ILE A 186 27.49 -12.43 12.96
C ILE A 186 26.05 -12.57 12.45
N ASN A 187 25.14 -12.93 13.33
CA ASN A 187 23.74 -13.12 13.00
C ASN A 187 22.86 -12.03 13.63
N ILE A 188 21.84 -11.61 12.93
CA ILE A 188 20.83 -10.70 13.47
C ILE A 188 19.43 -11.11 13.01
N GLU A 189 18.45 -10.90 13.88
CA GLU A 189 17.04 -10.91 13.51
C GLU A 189 16.46 -9.56 13.86
N LEU A 190 15.78 -8.93 12.89
CA LEU A 190 15.24 -7.59 13.00
C LEU A 190 13.79 -7.54 12.53
N ILE A 191 12.98 -6.82 13.30
CA ILE A 191 11.65 -6.39 12.89
C ILE A 191 11.78 -4.93 12.42
N ASN A 192 11.42 -4.69 11.16
CA ASN A 192 11.15 -3.36 10.64
C ASN A 192 9.64 -3.15 10.73
N ASN A 193 9.18 -2.51 11.80
CA ASN A 193 7.77 -2.46 12.15
C ASN A 193 6.92 -1.72 11.11
N ARG A 194 5.67 -2.15 10.99
CA ARG A 194 4.63 -1.48 10.19
C ARG A 194 4.44 -0.04 10.66
N LEU A 195 4.17 0.85 9.72
CA LEU A 195 3.80 2.24 10.00
C LEU A 195 2.84 2.79 8.95
N VAL A 196 2.07 3.80 9.35
CA VAL A 196 1.19 4.59 8.48
C VAL A 196 1.94 5.84 8.04
N PRO A 197 1.99 6.20 6.75
CA PRO A 197 2.68 7.39 6.25
C PRO A 197 2.16 8.71 6.83
N ASN A 198 0.87 8.78 7.09
CA ASN A 198 0.18 9.84 7.82
C ASN A 198 0.49 11.29 7.36
N PRO A 199 0.29 11.64 6.07
CA PRO A 199 0.44 13.01 5.60
C PRO A 199 -0.57 13.94 6.28
N MET A 200 -0.25 15.23 6.40
CA MET A 200 -1.16 16.21 7.00
C MET A 200 -2.48 16.32 6.24
N GLU A 201 -2.44 16.36 4.91
CA GLU A 201 -3.61 16.21 4.05
C GLU A 201 -4.02 14.74 3.98
N CYS A 202 -5.19 14.39 4.53
CA CYS A 202 -5.82 13.10 4.30
C CYS A 202 -6.11 12.91 2.81
N ARG A 203 -6.32 11.64 2.36
CA ARG A 203 -6.77 11.41 0.98
C ARG A 203 -8.16 11.98 0.80
N SER A 204 -8.35 12.60 -0.36
CA SER A 204 -9.65 13.07 -0.84
C SER A 204 -9.74 12.90 -2.34
N THR A 205 -10.96 12.84 -2.86
CA THR A 205 -11.22 12.67 -4.29
C THR A 205 -12.55 13.30 -4.67
N ILE A 206 -12.63 13.78 -5.91
CA ILE A 206 -13.90 14.16 -6.54
C ILE A 206 -13.97 13.45 -7.88
N GLY A 207 -14.97 12.60 -8.04
CA GLY A 207 -15.26 11.94 -9.30
C GLY A 207 -16.31 12.70 -10.09
N LEU A 208 -16.06 12.87 -11.40
CA LEU A 208 -17.02 13.41 -12.35
C LEU A 208 -17.17 12.44 -13.50
N TYR A 209 -18.39 12.32 -14.01
CA TYR A 209 -18.70 11.57 -15.21
C TYR A 209 -19.48 12.45 -16.19
N ASP A 210 -18.96 12.57 -17.41
CA ASP A 210 -19.64 13.21 -18.54
C ASP A 210 -20.38 12.14 -19.36
N ASP A 211 -21.70 12.16 -19.27
CA ASP A 211 -22.57 11.18 -19.96
C ASP A 211 -22.57 11.38 -21.49
N ASN A 212 -22.34 12.61 -21.98
CA ASN A 212 -22.34 12.89 -23.40
C ASN A 212 -21.10 12.35 -24.12
N ASN A 213 -19.95 12.45 -23.47
CA ASN A 213 -18.66 12.04 -24.02
C ASN A 213 -18.19 10.68 -23.49
N ASP A 214 -18.89 10.10 -22.51
CA ASP A 214 -18.49 8.88 -21.80
C ASP A 214 -17.09 8.99 -21.20
N GLU A 215 -16.84 10.11 -20.51
CA GLU A 215 -15.55 10.48 -19.92
C GLU A 215 -15.60 10.59 -18.41
N TYR A 216 -14.49 10.18 -17.79
CA TYR A 216 -14.32 10.25 -16.34
C TYR A 216 -13.23 11.26 -15.98
N THR A 217 -13.50 12.15 -15.04
CA THR A 217 -12.49 13.06 -14.46
C THR A 217 -12.38 12.82 -12.96
N LEU A 218 -11.17 12.53 -12.51
CA LEU A 218 -10.81 12.36 -11.11
C LEU A 218 -9.96 13.53 -10.63
N TYR A 219 -10.44 14.29 -9.67
CA TYR A 219 -9.61 15.17 -8.84
C TYR A 219 -9.16 14.39 -7.62
N CYS A 220 -7.86 14.35 -7.36
CA CYS A 220 -7.31 13.70 -6.17
C CYS A 220 -5.92 14.24 -5.85
N SER A 221 -5.50 14.14 -4.59
CA SER A 221 -4.09 14.36 -4.25
C SER A 221 -3.28 13.12 -4.62
N SER A 222 -2.45 13.22 -5.66
CA SER A 222 -1.67 12.10 -6.21
C SER A 222 -0.21 12.46 -6.44
N GLN A 223 0.67 11.48 -6.32
CA GLN A 223 2.10 11.57 -6.66
C GLN A 223 2.40 11.08 -8.08
N GLY A 224 1.37 10.73 -8.89
CA GLY A 224 1.59 10.18 -10.23
C GLY A 224 0.34 10.12 -11.09
N VAL A 225 -0.13 11.27 -11.58
CA VAL A 225 -1.37 11.39 -12.38
C VAL A 225 -1.39 10.49 -13.62
N HIS A 226 -0.29 10.39 -14.36
CA HIS A 226 -0.23 9.57 -15.57
C HIS A 226 -0.28 8.06 -15.28
N SER A 227 0.38 7.62 -14.20
CA SER A 227 0.31 6.23 -13.77
C SER A 227 -1.10 5.88 -13.32
N LEU A 228 -1.74 6.77 -12.55
CA LEU A 228 -3.11 6.57 -12.07
C LEU A 228 -4.11 6.57 -13.24
N LYS A 229 -3.95 7.47 -14.22
CA LYS A 229 -4.75 7.49 -15.45
C LYS A 229 -4.72 6.14 -16.18
N ARG A 230 -3.53 5.58 -16.45
CA ARG A 230 -3.38 4.26 -17.08
C ARG A 230 -4.06 3.13 -16.30
N LYS A 231 -3.93 3.12 -14.97
CA LYS A 231 -4.58 2.12 -14.13
C LYS A 231 -6.09 2.23 -14.17
N LEU A 232 -6.62 3.45 -14.07
CA LEU A 232 -8.05 3.70 -14.14
C LEU A 232 -8.61 3.32 -15.52
N SER A 233 -7.89 3.61 -16.63
CA SER A 233 -8.32 3.19 -17.97
C SER A 233 -8.48 1.68 -18.07
N THR A 234 -7.55 0.90 -17.52
CA THR A 234 -7.63 -0.56 -17.46
C THR A 234 -8.80 -1.03 -16.58
N ILE A 235 -9.02 -0.38 -15.42
CA ILE A 235 -10.07 -0.76 -14.46
C ILE A 235 -11.46 -0.45 -15.02
N PHE A 236 -11.65 0.71 -15.64
CA PHE A 236 -12.92 1.12 -16.25
C PHE A 236 -13.13 0.54 -17.65
N ASN A 237 -12.16 -0.21 -18.18
CA ASN A 237 -12.18 -0.74 -19.54
C ASN A 237 -12.43 0.35 -20.58
N LYS A 238 -11.72 1.48 -20.44
CA LYS A 238 -11.77 2.65 -21.30
C LYS A 238 -10.39 2.96 -21.86
N THR A 239 -10.34 3.68 -22.97
CA THR A 239 -9.09 4.24 -23.49
C THR A 239 -8.58 5.39 -22.61
N GLU A 240 -7.27 5.68 -22.62
CA GLU A 240 -6.70 6.72 -21.75
C GLU A 240 -7.24 8.13 -22.03
N ASP A 241 -7.66 8.43 -23.24
CA ASP A 241 -8.29 9.71 -23.60
C ASP A 241 -9.62 9.95 -22.91
N LYS A 242 -10.32 8.87 -22.47
CA LYS A 242 -11.58 8.93 -21.72
C LYS A 242 -11.41 9.06 -20.20
N ILE A 243 -10.18 9.07 -19.72
CA ILE A 243 -9.87 9.18 -18.28
C ILE A 243 -8.99 10.41 -18.05
N HIS A 244 -9.44 11.33 -17.22
CA HIS A 244 -8.70 12.52 -16.81
C HIS A 244 -8.38 12.45 -15.31
N VAL A 245 -7.12 12.70 -14.96
CA VAL A 245 -6.67 12.77 -13.55
C VAL A 245 -6.03 14.11 -13.30
N ILE A 246 -6.58 14.85 -12.36
CA ILE A 246 -6.17 16.21 -12.03
C ILE A 246 -5.71 16.26 -10.57
N THR A 247 -4.48 16.70 -10.36
CA THR A 247 -3.92 16.95 -9.04
C THR A 247 -3.53 18.44 -8.95
N LYS A 248 -3.99 19.10 -7.90
CA LYS A 248 -3.60 20.46 -7.55
C LYS A 248 -2.48 20.42 -6.51
N ASP A 249 -2.57 21.17 -5.41
CA ASP A 249 -1.60 21.08 -4.32
C ASP A 249 -1.75 19.76 -3.57
N VAL A 250 -0.63 19.25 -3.07
CA VAL A 250 -0.58 17.99 -2.32
C VAL A 250 0.06 18.24 -0.95
N GLY A 251 -0.70 18.02 0.10
CA GLY A 251 -0.31 18.21 1.50
C GLY A 251 0.46 17.04 2.11
N GLY A 252 1.43 16.52 1.35
CA GLY A 252 2.24 15.35 1.70
C GLY A 252 1.70 14.06 1.06
N GLY A 253 2.61 13.19 0.67
CA GLY A 253 2.26 11.90 0.05
C GLY A 253 3.11 10.76 0.58
N PHE A 254 4.42 10.96 0.71
CA PHE A 254 5.41 10.04 1.29
C PHE A 254 5.40 8.63 0.66
N GLY A 255 4.93 8.50 -0.59
CA GLY A 255 4.77 7.25 -1.32
C GLY A 255 3.34 6.75 -1.34
N MET A 256 2.54 6.94 -0.28
CA MET A 256 1.21 6.35 -0.19
C MET A 256 0.18 6.95 -1.17
N LYS A 257 0.39 8.15 -1.69
CA LYS A 257 -0.49 8.77 -2.71
C LYS A 257 -0.10 8.42 -4.17
N ILE A 258 0.77 7.43 -4.38
CA ILE A 258 1.10 6.89 -5.71
C ILE A 258 0.05 5.88 -6.19
N PHE A 259 -0.58 5.17 -5.27
CA PHE A 259 -1.34 3.96 -5.54
C PHE A 259 -2.76 4.23 -6.00
N ASN A 260 -3.34 3.21 -6.63
CA ASN A 260 -4.76 3.18 -6.89
C ASN A 260 -5.51 2.71 -5.64
N TYR A 261 -6.59 3.39 -5.30
CA TYR A 261 -7.41 3.12 -4.14
C TYR A 261 -8.86 2.83 -4.52
N PRO A 262 -9.57 1.98 -3.74
CA PRO A 262 -11.00 1.75 -3.98
C PRO A 262 -11.81 3.04 -4.07
N GLU A 263 -11.51 4.03 -3.22
CA GLU A 263 -12.26 5.28 -3.12
C GLU A 263 -12.15 6.14 -4.39
N TYR A 264 -11.04 6.06 -5.13
CA TYR A 264 -10.87 6.73 -6.42
C TYR A 264 -11.81 6.15 -7.46
N ILE A 265 -11.92 4.83 -7.49
CA ILE A 265 -12.80 4.10 -8.39
C ILE A 265 -14.26 4.32 -7.98
N LEU A 266 -14.55 4.27 -6.67
CA LEU A 266 -15.89 4.47 -6.14
C LEU A 266 -16.45 5.86 -6.44
N SER A 267 -15.65 6.94 -6.30
CA SER A 267 -16.12 8.29 -6.60
C SER A 267 -16.44 8.46 -8.09
N LEU A 268 -15.67 7.88 -9.00
CA LEU A 268 -15.94 7.87 -10.43
C LEU A 268 -17.18 7.02 -10.77
N ALA A 269 -17.27 5.82 -10.22
CA ALA A 269 -18.42 4.92 -10.41
C ALA A 269 -19.71 5.53 -9.85
N ALA A 270 -19.63 6.13 -8.65
CA ALA A 270 -20.75 6.81 -8.03
C ALA A 270 -21.23 8.00 -8.88
N SER A 271 -20.31 8.82 -9.38
CA SER A 271 -20.66 9.93 -10.28
C SER A 271 -21.38 9.44 -11.54
N ASN A 272 -20.94 8.33 -12.13
CA ASN A 272 -21.63 7.71 -13.27
C ASN A 272 -23.05 7.25 -12.89
N ILE A 273 -23.22 6.64 -11.70
CA ILE A 273 -24.52 6.13 -11.27
C ILE A 273 -25.51 7.25 -10.95
N VAL A 274 -25.06 8.31 -10.23
CA VAL A 274 -25.95 9.37 -9.76
C VAL A 274 -26.01 10.60 -10.68
N LYS A 275 -25.14 10.66 -11.72
CA LYS A 275 -25.02 11.76 -12.69
C LYS A 275 -24.76 13.11 -12.03
N ARG A 276 -23.98 13.09 -10.93
CA ARG A 276 -23.56 14.27 -10.16
C ARG A 276 -22.08 14.16 -9.83
N PRO A 277 -21.34 15.25 -9.63
CA PRO A 277 -20.01 15.20 -9.00
C PRO A 277 -20.10 14.49 -7.64
N VAL A 278 -19.17 13.58 -7.34
CA VAL A 278 -19.15 12.86 -6.06
C VAL A 278 -17.83 13.09 -5.36
N LYS A 279 -17.89 13.72 -4.19
CA LYS A 279 -16.75 14.03 -3.32
C LYS A 279 -16.66 13.02 -2.17
N TRP A 280 -15.45 12.55 -1.93
CA TRP A 280 -15.05 11.78 -0.75
C TRP A 280 -13.83 12.39 -0.09
N LYS A 281 -13.79 12.37 1.22
CA LYS A 281 -12.65 12.78 2.04
C LYS A 281 -12.52 11.83 3.20
N ALA A 282 -11.33 11.26 3.38
CA ALA A 282 -11.03 10.45 4.56
C ALA A 282 -10.95 11.32 5.82
N SER A 283 -11.57 10.88 6.89
CA SER A 283 -11.22 11.36 8.23
C SER A 283 -9.80 10.87 8.60
N ARG A 284 -9.20 11.44 9.64
CA ARG A 284 -7.91 10.96 10.13
C ARG A 284 -7.98 9.51 10.61
N THR A 285 -9.03 9.14 11.30
CA THR A 285 -9.27 7.75 11.75
C THR A 285 -9.43 6.82 10.55
N GLU A 286 -10.22 7.22 9.55
CA GLU A 286 -10.40 6.44 8.32
C GLU A 286 -9.08 6.27 7.56
N SER A 287 -8.21 7.29 7.55
CA SER A 287 -6.89 7.18 6.93
C SER A 287 -6.04 6.08 7.56
N PHE A 288 -6.06 5.92 8.90
CA PHE A 288 -5.35 4.83 9.57
C PHE A 288 -5.87 3.43 9.17
N LEU A 289 -7.14 3.31 8.81
CA LEU A 289 -7.78 2.05 8.41
C LEU A 289 -7.61 1.75 6.91
N SER A 290 -7.59 2.79 6.07
CA SER A 290 -7.74 2.65 4.61
C SER A 290 -6.51 3.02 3.80
N ASP A 291 -5.58 3.81 4.35
CA ASP A 291 -4.33 4.15 3.67
C ASP A 291 -3.41 2.93 3.60
N ILE A 292 -2.63 2.86 2.54
CA ILE A 292 -1.62 1.82 2.40
C ILE A 292 -0.48 2.11 3.36
N HIS A 293 -0.11 1.11 4.14
CA HIS A 293 0.96 1.16 5.12
C HIS A 293 2.33 0.93 4.49
N GLY A 294 3.41 1.16 5.25
CA GLY A 294 4.77 0.88 4.83
C GLY A 294 5.48 -0.10 5.76
N ARG A 295 6.62 -0.63 5.30
CA ARG A 295 7.51 -1.52 6.06
C ARG A 295 6.86 -2.88 6.38
N ASP A 296 6.97 -3.35 7.64
CA ASP A 296 6.45 -4.61 8.14
C ASP A 296 7.21 -5.84 7.61
N HIS A 297 8.52 -5.83 7.88
CA HIS A 297 9.42 -6.91 7.51
C HIS A 297 10.02 -7.57 8.74
N LEU A 298 10.12 -8.89 8.72
CA LEU A 298 10.95 -9.68 9.62
C LEU A 298 12.13 -10.21 8.81
N SER A 299 13.35 -9.77 9.15
CA SER A 299 14.55 -10.15 8.41
C SER A 299 15.56 -10.83 9.31
N LYS A 300 16.10 -11.95 8.85
CA LYS A 300 17.25 -12.66 9.41
C LYS A 300 18.44 -12.45 8.51
N ALA A 301 19.59 -12.06 9.08
CA ALA A 301 20.78 -11.85 8.28
C ALA A 301 22.01 -12.44 8.97
N THR A 302 22.95 -12.94 8.13
CA THR A 302 24.27 -13.42 8.56
C THR A 302 25.33 -12.71 7.75
N LEU A 303 26.30 -12.07 8.45
CA LEU A 303 27.47 -11.47 7.86
C LEU A 303 28.70 -12.34 8.16
N GLY A 304 29.39 -12.76 7.11
CA GLY A 304 30.71 -13.40 7.20
C GLY A 304 31.80 -12.32 7.27
N ILE A 305 32.78 -12.50 8.17
CA ILE A 305 33.90 -11.59 8.38
C ILE A 305 35.18 -12.41 8.50
N ASP A 306 36.23 -11.98 7.82
CA ASP A 306 37.54 -12.64 7.88
C ASP A 306 38.34 -12.26 9.15
N LYS A 307 39.55 -12.83 9.29
CA LYS A 307 40.46 -12.55 10.41
C LYS A 307 40.98 -11.11 10.46
N ASP A 308 40.93 -10.40 9.32
CA ASP A 308 41.40 -9.02 9.17
C ASP A 308 40.23 -8.03 9.22
N PHE A 309 39.06 -8.50 9.72
CA PHE A 309 37.79 -7.76 9.87
C PHE A 309 37.16 -7.28 8.54
N LYS A 310 37.50 -7.88 7.38
CA LYS A 310 36.86 -7.57 6.09
C LYS A 310 35.58 -8.38 5.93
N PHE A 311 34.56 -7.77 5.36
CA PHE A 311 33.30 -8.43 5.08
C PHE A 311 33.45 -9.38 3.87
N THR A 312 33.09 -10.62 4.05
CA THR A 312 33.27 -11.68 3.02
C THR A 312 31.97 -11.99 2.30
N ALA A 313 30.89 -12.16 3.03
CA ALA A 313 29.60 -12.52 2.47
C ALA A 313 28.43 -12.08 3.34
N LEU A 314 27.29 -11.79 2.70
CA LEU A 314 26.03 -11.42 3.34
C LEU A 314 24.90 -12.36 2.87
N MET A 315 24.20 -12.97 3.80
CA MET A 315 22.98 -13.74 3.56
C MET A 315 21.80 -13.10 4.29
N VAL A 316 20.69 -12.90 3.58
CA VAL A 316 19.48 -12.28 4.14
C VAL A 316 18.25 -13.11 3.77
N GLU A 317 17.39 -13.36 4.76
CA GLU A 317 16.08 -13.97 4.58
C GLU A 317 15.03 -13.02 5.15
N THR A 318 14.04 -12.62 4.34
CA THR A 318 13.02 -11.64 4.71
C THR A 318 11.62 -12.21 4.52
N LEU A 319 10.80 -12.12 5.55
CA LEU A 319 9.35 -12.22 5.44
C LEU A 319 8.80 -10.80 5.32
N ALA A 320 8.08 -10.51 4.25
CA ALA A 320 7.50 -9.20 3.97
C ALA A 320 5.97 -9.30 4.02
N ASN A 321 5.33 -8.54 4.91
CA ASN A 321 3.89 -8.51 5.03
C ASN A 321 3.27 -7.76 3.85
N MET A 322 2.36 -8.42 3.11
CA MET A 322 1.62 -7.82 1.99
C MET A 322 0.23 -7.30 2.39
N GLY A 323 -0.18 -7.55 3.66
CA GLY A 323 -1.55 -7.36 4.10
C GLY A 323 -2.51 -8.37 3.47
N ALA A 324 -3.80 -8.06 3.46
CA ALA A 324 -4.83 -8.95 2.90
C ALA A 324 -4.91 -8.91 1.36
N TYR A 325 -4.33 -7.88 0.76
CA TYR A 325 -4.32 -7.63 -0.68
C TYR A 325 -3.00 -6.99 -1.09
N MET A 326 -2.42 -7.43 -2.20
CA MET A 326 -1.26 -6.77 -2.77
C MET A 326 -1.62 -5.41 -3.37
N SER A 327 -0.87 -4.38 -2.98
CA SER A 327 -0.91 -3.07 -3.60
C SER A 327 -0.06 -3.04 -4.87
N ASP A 328 -0.03 -1.92 -5.56
CA ASP A 328 0.54 -1.75 -6.90
C ASP A 328 2.02 -2.18 -7.03
N PHE A 329 2.87 -1.74 -6.09
CA PHE A 329 4.32 -1.99 -6.08
C PHE A 329 4.77 -2.80 -4.85
N ALA A 330 3.80 -3.35 -4.08
CA ALA A 330 4.08 -4.06 -2.83
C ALA A 330 5.21 -5.09 -2.97
N VAL A 331 5.23 -5.83 -4.07
CA VAL A 331 6.22 -6.86 -4.37
C VAL A 331 7.60 -6.25 -4.64
N PHE A 332 7.66 -5.11 -5.36
CA PHE A 332 8.91 -4.44 -5.72
C PHE A 332 9.70 -3.95 -4.50
N ILE A 333 9.00 -3.54 -3.43
CA ILE A 333 9.62 -2.91 -2.26
C ILE A 333 10.61 -3.84 -1.56
N PRO A 334 10.24 -5.06 -1.11
CA PRO A 334 11.17 -5.97 -0.44
C PRO A 334 12.11 -6.68 -1.41
N THR A 335 11.73 -6.85 -2.68
CA THR A 335 12.53 -7.53 -3.69
C THR A 335 13.59 -6.60 -4.28
N TYR A 336 13.39 -6.08 -5.49
CA TYR A 336 14.42 -5.31 -6.19
C TYR A 336 14.83 -4.02 -5.49
N ALA A 337 13.88 -3.28 -4.90
CA ALA A 337 14.18 -1.99 -4.26
C ALA A 337 14.97 -2.14 -2.96
N GLY A 338 14.61 -3.12 -2.11
CA GLY A 338 15.30 -3.42 -0.87
C GLY A 338 16.56 -4.25 -1.09
N THR A 339 16.41 -5.40 -1.75
CA THR A 339 17.52 -6.33 -1.99
C THR A 339 18.67 -5.69 -2.76
N GLY A 340 18.38 -4.84 -3.76
CA GLY A 340 19.41 -4.14 -4.53
C GLY A 340 20.28 -3.16 -3.72
N MET A 341 19.92 -2.89 -2.45
CA MET A 341 20.62 -1.97 -1.55
C MET A 341 21.19 -2.64 -0.29
N LEU A 342 21.06 -3.97 -0.16
CA LEU A 342 21.43 -4.69 1.07
C LEU A 342 22.91 -4.60 1.46
N THR A 343 23.82 -4.52 0.47
CA THR A 343 25.24 -4.37 0.75
C THR A 343 25.65 -2.93 1.08
N GLY A 344 24.75 -1.95 0.86
CA GLY A 344 25.00 -0.54 1.12
C GLY A 344 26.25 -0.03 0.38
N CYS A 345 27.13 0.66 1.14
CA CYS A 345 28.41 1.16 0.64
C CYS A 345 29.59 0.20 0.94
N TYR A 346 29.29 -0.97 1.50
CA TYR A 346 30.34 -1.90 1.93
C TYR A 346 30.81 -2.82 0.80
N ASP A 347 32.10 -3.15 0.78
CA ASP A 347 32.71 -4.09 -0.14
C ASP A 347 32.43 -5.54 0.32
N ILE A 348 31.26 -6.06 -0.05
CA ILE A 348 30.83 -7.43 0.22
C ILE A 348 30.83 -8.23 -1.08
N LYS A 349 31.73 -9.20 -1.21
CA LYS A 349 31.99 -9.94 -2.46
C LYS A 349 30.89 -10.92 -2.82
N LYS A 350 30.20 -11.48 -1.85
CA LYS A 350 29.14 -12.47 -2.03
C LYS A 350 27.89 -12.05 -1.28
N ALA A 351 26.76 -12.01 -1.97
CA ALA A 351 25.50 -11.71 -1.35
C ALA A 351 24.39 -12.61 -1.88
N TYR A 352 23.49 -13.01 -0.98
CA TYR A 352 22.28 -13.73 -1.31
C TYR A 352 21.12 -13.20 -0.49
N SER A 353 19.98 -13.03 -1.12
CA SER A 353 18.74 -12.64 -0.46
C SER A 353 17.59 -13.54 -0.91
N ASN A 354 16.81 -14.01 0.05
CA ASN A 354 15.51 -14.64 -0.17
C ASN A 354 14.40 -13.79 0.45
N VAL A 355 13.35 -13.53 -0.29
CA VAL A 355 12.20 -12.74 0.15
C VAL A 355 10.92 -13.52 -0.06
N LYS A 356 10.14 -13.71 1.01
CA LYS A 356 8.79 -14.27 0.94
C LYS A 356 7.76 -13.18 1.20
N GLY A 357 6.82 -12.99 0.29
CA GLY A 357 5.64 -12.16 0.50
C GLY A 357 4.56 -12.94 1.22
N ILE A 358 4.03 -12.36 2.30
CA ILE A 358 3.10 -13.05 3.20
C ILE A 358 1.79 -12.30 3.26
N TYR A 359 0.68 -12.96 2.98
CA TYR A 359 -0.65 -12.44 3.25
C TYR A 359 -0.98 -12.51 4.75
N THR A 360 -1.60 -11.45 5.25
CA THR A 360 -2.14 -11.38 6.63
C THR A 360 -3.49 -10.65 6.61
N ASN A 361 -4.28 -10.80 7.66
CA ASN A 361 -5.55 -10.08 7.83
C ASN A 361 -5.33 -8.63 8.30
N THR A 362 -4.48 -7.89 7.58
CA THR A 362 -4.15 -6.48 7.86
C THR A 362 -4.30 -5.63 6.59
N GLY A 363 -4.34 -4.31 6.75
CA GLY A 363 -4.31 -3.39 5.61
C GLY A 363 -3.11 -3.65 4.69
N PRO A 364 -3.20 -3.39 3.37
CA PRO A 364 -2.09 -3.56 2.44
C PRO A 364 -0.85 -2.75 2.82
N THR A 365 0.33 -3.25 2.45
CA THR A 365 1.60 -2.53 2.53
C THR A 365 2.10 -2.20 1.14
N ASP A 366 2.87 -1.10 1.03
CA ASP A 366 3.57 -0.72 -0.21
C ASP A 366 4.65 0.33 0.09
N ALA A 367 5.03 1.13 -0.89
CA ALA A 367 6.06 2.13 -0.77
C ALA A 367 5.74 3.19 0.28
N TYR A 368 6.64 3.33 1.24
CA TYR A 368 6.72 4.46 2.13
C TYR A 368 8.13 5.05 2.03
N ARG A 369 8.25 6.35 2.16
CA ARG A 369 9.45 7.20 2.07
C ARG A 369 10.78 6.42 2.07
N GLY A 370 11.43 6.33 0.89
CA GLY A 370 12.62 5.53 0.65
C GLY A 370 12.38 4.13 0.07
N ALA A 371 11.21 3.50 0.35
CA ALA A 371 10.70 2.30 -0.35
C ALA A 371 11.74 1.18 -0.53
N GLY A 372 11.98 0.38 0.50
CA GLY A 372 12.96 -0.72 0.52
C GLY A 372 14.38 -0.31 0.89
N ARG A 373 14.81 0.93 0.57
CA ARG A 373 16.16 1.42 0.89
C ARG A 373 16.37 1.64 2.39
N PRO A 374 15.42 2.27 3.14
CA PRO A 374 15.56 2.38 4.59
C PRO A 374 15.57 1.03 5.30
N GLU A 375 14.80 0.05 4.79
CA GLU A 375 14.77 -1.31 5.33
C GLU A 375 16.13 -1.99 5.16
N ALA A 376 16.73 -1.86 3.97
CA ALA A 376 18.07 -2.37 3.67
C ALA A 376 19.14 -1.66 4.52
N ALA A 377 19.11 -0.33 4.58
CA ALA A 377 20.05 0.44 5.37
C ALA A 377 19.96 0.11 6.87
N TYR A 378 18.74 0.01 7.41
CA TYR A 378 18.53 -0.41 8.79
C TYR A 378 19.14 -1.79 9.07
N LEU A 379 18.93 -2.76 8.18
CA LEU A 379 19.45 -4.10 8.34
C LEU A 379 20.98 -4.13 8.35
N ILE A 380 21.63 -3.56 7.32
CA ILE A 380 23.09 -3.64 7.17
C ILE A 380 23.81 -2.85 8.27
N GLU A 381 23.35 -1.65 8.60
CA GLU A 381 23.98 -0.82 9.62
C GLU A 381 23.85 -1.44 11.02
N ARG A 382 22.69 -2.01 11.36
CA ARG A 382 22.50 -2.76 12.62
C ARG A 382 23.38 -3.99 12.69
N LEU A 383 23.58 -4.67 11.56
CA LEU A 383 24.42 -5.87 11.48
C LEU A 383 25.91 -5.49 11.63
N VAL A 384 26.36 -4.41 11.01
CA VAL A 384 27.72 -3.88 11.15
C VAL A 384 28.00 -3.39 12.58
N ASP A 385 27.08 -2.66 13.20
CA ASP A 385 27.20 -2.24 14.61
C ASP A 385 27.28 -3.45 15.57
N LYS A 386 26.44 -4.46 15.35
CA LYS A 386 26.49 -5.70 16.11
C LYS A 386 27.81 -6.42 15.94
N SER A 387 28.34 -6.45 14.71
CA SER A 387 29.66 -7.03 14.41
C SER A 387 30.76 -6.33 15.17
N ALA A 388 30.79 -5.01 15.17
CA ALA A 388 31.78 -4.24 15.92
C ALA A 388 31.74 -4.56 17.41
N LYS A 389 30.53 -4.63 17.99
CA LYS A 389 30.34 -4.97 19.41
C LYS A 389 30.81 -6.37 19.75
N GLU A 390 30.44 -7.39 18.94
CA GLU A 390 30.82 -8.80 19.19
C GLU A 390 32.31 -9.05 19.00
N LEU A 391 32.96 -8.29 18.08
CA LEU A 391 34.40 -8.38 17.83
C LEU A 391 35.24 -7.49 18.76
N GLY A 392 34.61 -6.67 19.61
CA GLY A 392 35.33 -5.78 20.53
C GLY A 392 36.10 -4.64 19.87
N ILE A 393 35.66 -4.20 18.69
CA ILE A 393 36.29 -3.13 17.90
C ILE A 393 35.36 -1.91 17.80
N SER A 394 35.92 -0.74 17.48
CA SER A 394 35.15 0.48 17.27
C SER A 394 34.21 0.34 16.08
N PRO A 395 32.90 0.80 16.17
CA PRO A 395 32.01 0.90 15.04
C PRO A 395 32.54 1.77 13.88
N ILE A 396 33.45 2.70 14.15
CA ILE A 396 34.12 3.50 13.11
C ILE A 396 35.15 2.61 12.41
N LYS A 397 36.00 1.92 13.18
CA LYS A 397 37.08 1.07 12.63
C LYS A 397 36.58 -0.05 11.74
N ILE A 398 35.44 -0.66 12.02
CA ILE A 398 34.90 -1.74 11.18
C ILE A 398 34.39 -1.20 9.83
N ARG A 399 34.15 0.10 9.71
CA ARG A 399 33.69 0.77 8.48
C ARG A 399 34.85 1.34 7.64
N GLU A 400 36.05 1.44 8.17
CA GLU A 400 37.31 1.81 7.50
C GLU A 400 37.95 0.61 6.79
#